data_28e1a96177063c52e4deaaa5cc3e5aa9
#
_entry.id   28e1a96177063c52e4deaaa5cc3e5aa9
#
_cell.length_a   1.000
_cell.length_b   1.000
_cell.length_c   1.000
_cell.angle_alpha   90.00
_cell.angle_beta   90.00
_cell.angle_gamma   90.00
#
_symmetry.space_group_name_H-M   'P 1'
#
loop_
_entity.id
_entity.type
_entity.pdbx_description
1 polymer ?
#
loop_
_entity_poly.entity_id
_entity_poly.type
_entity_poly.pdbx_seq_one_letter_code
_entity_poly.pdbx_strand_id
1 'polypeptide(L)'
;LRKHIISCGDLTEEYGAVMILEDDLYVSPDYYNYAMKALEKYGDHPEIAGISLNTKRELLESPYPFFPRHTGYDVYFQQFASSWGQVWNRRMWTDFKKWYDQHPTLPWNVNVPLTVLNYPDTSWAKFYQTYVVEQDKYYVFSYDSLTTNFGDAGEHFNHNSSAFQSV
;
A
#
# COMPACT_ATOMS: atom_id res chain seq x y z
N LEU A 1 -11.25 11.25 -2.97
CA LEU A 1 -10.23 10.20 -3.11
C LEU A 1 -10.72 8.82 -2.65
N ARG A 2 -11.22 8.63 -1.39
CA ARG A 2 -11.63 7.30 -0.86
C ARG A 2 -12.61 6.56 -1.78
N LYS A 3 -13.71 7.19 -2.20
CA LYS A 3 -14.69 6.58 -3.11
C LYS A 3 -14.05 6.12 -4.42
N HIS A 4 -13.13 6.91 -4.96
CA HIS A 4 -12.44 6.57 -6.20
C HIS A 4 -11.56 5.32 -6.04
N ILE A 5 -10.73 5.25 -4.99
CA ILE A 5 -9.90 4.07 -4.72
C ILE A 5 -10.76 2.82 -4.48
N ILE A 6 -11.88 2.95 -3.75
CA ILE A 6 -12.82 1.84 -3.56
C ILE A 6 -13.36 1.36 -4.91
N SER A 7 -13.80 2.28 -5.78
CA SER A 7 -14.27 1.90 -7.12
C SER A 7 -13.19 1.25 -7.98
N CYS A 8 -11.93 1.70 -7.88
CA CYS A 8 -10.82 1.06 -8.59
C CYS A 8 -10.57 -0.38 -8.09
N GLY A 9 -10.63 -0.59 -6.78
CA GLY A 9 -10.49 -1.94 -6.20
C GLY A 9 -11.64 -2.86 -6.58
N ASP A 10 -12.87 -2.34 -6.68
CA ASP A 10 -14.05 -3.12 -7.09
C ASP A 10 -13.91 -3.68 -8.52
N LEU A 11 -13.05 -3.09 -9.37
CA LEU A 11 -12.72 -3.63 -10.70
C LEU A 11 -12.01 -5.00 -10.65
N THR A 12 -11.50 -5.42 -9.50
CA THR A 12 -10.98 -6.78 -9.32
C THR A 12 -12.02 -7.86 -9.60
N GLU A 13 -13.32 -7.56 -9.42
CA GLU A 13 -14.41 -8.48 -9.74
C GLU A 13 -14.50 -8.78 -11.25
N GLU A 14 -14.22 -7.78 -12.07
CA GLU A 14 -14.26 -7.93 -13.55
C GLU A 14 -12.93 -8.44 -14.08
N TYR A 15 -11.82 -7.83 -13.67
CA TYR A 15 -10.49 -8.06 -14.28
C TYR A 15 -9.62 -9.06 -13.50
N GLY A 16 -10.06 -9.55 -12.33
CA GLY A 16 -9.31 -10.49 -11.50
C GLY A 16 -8.24 -9.83 -10.62
N ALA A 17 -7.58 -8.80 -11.11
CA ALA A 17 -6.61 -7.99 -10.36
C ALA A 17 -6.58 -6.56 -10.87
N VAL A 18 -6.14 -5.63 -10.01
CA VAL A 18 -5.90 -4.23 -10.35
C VAL A 18 -4.54 -3.78 -9.82
N MET A 19 -3.91 -2.90 -10.58
CA MET A 19 -2.73 -2.15 -10.15
C MET A 19 -3.10 -0.69 -10.09
N ILE A 20 -2.85 -0.04 -8.96
CA ILE A 20 -3.17 1.36 -8.75
C ILE A 20 -1.87 2.14 -8.64
N LEU A 21 -1.74 3.14 -9.50
CA LEU A 21 -0.65 4.10 -9.54
C LEU A 21 -1.24 5.51 -9.41
N GLU A 22 -0.60 6.36 -8.63
CA GLU A 22 -0.92 7.79 -8.59
C GLU A 22 -0.24 8.50 -9.78
N ASP A 23 -0.78 9.63 -10.22
CA ASP A 23 -0.37 10.33 -11.45
C ASP A 23 0.98 11.04 -11.34
N ASP A 24 1.51 11.16 -10.12
CA ASP A 24 2.82 11.75 -9.80
C ASP A 24 3.93 10.71 -9.58
N LEU A 25 3.72 9.46 -10.02
CA LEU A 25 4.70 8.38 -9.85
C LEU A 25 5.49 8.10 -11.12
N TYR A 26 6.80 7.99 -10.97
CA TYR A 26 7.67 7.26 -11.88
C TYR A 26 7.66 5.77 -11.55
N VAL A 27 7.68 4.92 -12.56
CA VAL A 27 7.73 3.47 -12.43
C VAL A 27 9.01 2.90 -13.05
N SER A 28 9.60 1.92 -12.39
CA SER A 28 10.70 1.12 -12.95
C SER A 28 10.18 0.31 -14.15
N PRO A 29 11.00 0.02 -15.17
CA PRO A 29 10.62 -0.89 -16.25
C PRO A 29 10.15 -2.29 -15.77
N ASP A 30 10.61 -2.73 -14.60
CA ASP A 30 10.31 -4.05 -14.06
C ASP A 30 9.06 -4.11 -13.17
N TYR A 31 8.40 -2.99 -12.91
CA TYR A 31 7.26 -2.92 -11.97
C TYR A 31 6.14 -3.90 -12.31
N TYR A 32 5.83 -4.05 -13.60
CA TYR A 32 4.76 -4.95 -14.05
C TYR A 32 5.15 -6.43 -13.88
N ASN A 33 6.37 -6.79 -14.28
CA ASN A 33 6.88 -8.15 -14.14
C ASN A 33 6.94 -8.60 -12.68
N TYR A 34 7.38 -7.70 -11.80
CA TYR A 34 7.36 -7.94 -10.35
C TYR A 34 5.94 -8.16 -9.84
N ALA A 35 5.00 -7.27 -10.19
CA ALA A 35 3.62 -7.37 -9.76
C ALA A 35 2.99 -8.70 -10.14
N MET A 36 3.18 -9.14 -11.39
CA MET A 36 2.61 -10.40 -11.89
C MET A 36 3.21 -11.62 -11.20
N LYS A 37 4.53 -11.67 -11.01
CA LYS A 37 5.20 -12.75 -10.28
C LYS A 37 4.81 -12.79 -8.80
N ALA A 38 4.66 -11.61 -8.16
CA ALA A 38 4.25 -11.53 -6.78
C ALA A 38 2.79 -11.97 -6.60
N LEU A 39 1.89 -11.63 -7.53
CA LEU A 39 0.51 -12.12 -7.55
C LEU A 39 0.45 -13.64 -7.74
N GLU A 40 1.22 -14.18 -8.68
CA GLU A 40 1.31 -15.63 -8.92
C GLU A 40 1.75 -16.38 -7.66
N LYS A 41 2.76 -15.85 -6.96
CA LYS A 41 3.36 -16.53 -5.81
C LYS A 41 2.56 -16.32 -4.52
N TYR A 42 2.04 -15.13 -4.28
CA TYR A 42 1.44 -14.73 -3.00
C TYR A 42 -0.06 -14.43 -3.06
N GLY A 43 -0.63 -14.40 -4.27
CA GLY A 43 -2.02 -14.00 -4.48
C GLY A 43 -3.05 -14.84 -3.72
N ASP A 44 -2.79 -16.12 -3.52
CA ASP A 44 -3.70 -17.04 -2.84
C ASP A 44 -3.40 -17.22 -1.33
N HIS A 45 -2.33 -16.60 -0.82
CA HIS A 45 -2.00 -16.66 0.60
C HIS A 45 -2.96 -15.80 1.43
N PRO A 46 -3.72 -16.38 2.36
CA PRO A 46 -4.77 -15.66 3.09
C PRO A 46 -4.23 -14.52 3.96
N GLU A 47 -2.97 -14.58 4.40
CA GLU A 47 -2.31 -13.54 5.17
C GLU A 47 -1.89 -12.33 4.33
N ILE A 48 -1.85 -12.45 3.00
CA ILE A 48 -1.42 -11.36 2.14
C ILE A 48 -2.62 -10.49 1.73
N ALA A 49 -2.56 -9.21 2.09
CA ALA A 49 -3.58 -8.22 1.78
C ALA A 49 -3.27 -7.42 0.51
N GLY A 50 -2.02 -7.37 0.08
CA GLY A 50 -1.64 -6.61 -1.11
C GLY A 50 -0.16 -6.74 -1.44
N ILE A 51 0.22 -6.19 -2.59
CA ILE A 51 1.60 -6.12 -3.06
C ILE A 51 1.94 -4.66 -3.25
N SER A 52 3.06 -4.23 -2.67
CA SER A 52 3.59 -2.87 -2.83
C SER A 52 4.60 -2.82 -3.96
N LEU A 53 4.49 -1.77 -4.77
CA LEU A 53 5.50 -1.42 -5.78
C LEU A 53 6.50 -0.40 -5.22
N ASN A 54 6.17 0.23 -4.10
CA ASN A 54 7.02 1.21 -3.45
C ASN A 54 7.64 0.63 -2.18
N THR A 55 8.92 0.88 -1.99
CA THR A 55 9.67 0.53 -0.79
C THR A 55 10.12 1.80 -0.10
N LYS A 56 9.40 2.18 0.95
CA LYS A 56 9.77 3.34 1.76
C LYS A 56 11.03 3.05 2.57
N ARG A 57 11.88 4.08 2.65
CA ARG A 57 13.09 4.06 3.48
C ARG A 57 12.87 4.76 4.82
N GLU A 58 11.62 5.04 5.16
CA GLU A 58 11.21 5.75 6.37
C GLU A 58 10.19 4.93 7.15
N LEU A 59 10.23 5.05 8.47
CA LEU A 59 9.18 4.57 9.36
C LEU A 59 8.26 5.75 9.70
N LEU A 60 6.95 5.48 9.80
CA LEU A 60 5.94 6.53 10.03
C LEU A 60 6.16 7.37 11.30
N GLU A 61 6.78 6.82 12.33
CA GLU A 61 6.92 7.47 13.65
C GLU A 61 8.35 7.41 14.17
N SER A 62 9.32 7.29 13.27
CA SER A 62 10.72 7.22 13.64
C SER A 62 11.56 8.19 12.80
N PRO A 63 12.50 8.93 13.41
CA PRO A 63 13.43 9.78 12.66
C PRO A 63 14.53 8.98 11.97
N TYR A 64 14.55 7.66 12.17
CA TYR A 64 15.59 6.79 11.62
C TYR A 64 15.14 6.16 10.30
N PRO A 65 16.07 6.03 9.34
CA PRO A 65 15.78 5.33 8.10
C PRO A 65 15.49 3.84 8.36
N PHE A 66 14.63 3.27 7.51
CA PHE A 66 14.29 1.86 7.55
C PHE A 66 14.98 1.11 6.41
N PHE A 67 15.74 0.10 6.76
CA PHE A 67 16.37 -0.81 5.80
C PHE A 67 16.02 -2.25 6.20
N PRO A 68 15.18 -2.93 5.42
CA PRO A 68 14.87 -4.33 5.71
C PRO A 68 16.13 -5.17 5.56
N ARG A 69 16.34 -6.10 6.48
CA ARG A 69 17.47 -7.02 6.44
C ARG A 69 17.32 -7.99 5.28
N HIS A 70 18.29 -8.05 4.40
CA HIS A 70 18.35 -9.08 3.37
C HIS A 70 18.54 -10.46 3.97
N THR A 71 17.66 -11.39 3.62
CA THR A 71 17.62 -12.76 4.14
C THR A 71 17.83 -13.81 3.05
N GLY A 72 18.25 -13.39 1.84
CA GLY A 72 18.41 -14.27 0.67
C GLY A 72 17.14 -14.48 -0.15
N TYR A 73 16.07 -13.80 0.20
CA TYR A 73 14.81 -13.73 -0.58
C TYR A 73 14.72 -12.40 -1.32
N ASP A 74 13.90 -12.35 -2.37
CA ASP A 74 13.71 -11.15 -3.20
C ASP A 74 12.70 -10.15 -2.58
N VAL A 75 11.96 -10.59 -1.55
CA VAL A 75 10.89 -9.81 -0.91
C VAL A 75 10.93 -9.92 0.60
N TYR A 76 10.28 -8.97 1.26
CA TYR A 76 9.97 -9.01 2.67
C TYR A 76 8.50 -8.65 2.91
N PHE A 77 8.01 -8.85 4.13
CA PHE A 77 6.62 -8.62 4.51
C PHE A 77 6.54 -7.55 5.58
N GLN A 78 5.52 -6.69 5.46
CA GLN A 78 5.26 -5.63 6.43
C GLN A 78 3.76 -5.40 6.57
N GLN A 79 3.30 -5.06 7.78
CA GLN A 79 1.93 -4.64 8.03
C GLN A 79 1.74 -3.15 7.68
N PHE A 80 1.97 -2.83 6.43
CA PHE A 80 1.89 -1.48 5.92
C PHE A 80 1.35 -1.48 4.49
N ALA A 81 0.31 -0.67 4.22
CA ALA A 81 -0.24 -0.45 2.89
C ALA A 81 0.33 0.83 2.30
N SER A 82 1.12 0.74 1.24
CA SER A 82 1.67 1.91 0.55
C SER A 82 0.71 2.39 -0.53
N SER A 83 0.44 3.70 -0.59
CA SER A 83 -0.35 4.31 -1.68
C SER A 83 0.46 4.51 -2.98
N TRP A 84 1.79 4.47 -2.91
CA TRP A 84 2.67 4.77 -4.03
C TRP A 84 2.90 3.58 -4.96
N GLY A 85 1.82 3.03 -5.46
CA GLY A 85 1.79 1.85 -6.31
C GLY A 85 1.51 0.59 -5.51
N GLN A 86 0.36 -0.01 -5.79
CA GLN A 86 -0.08 -1.21 -5.11
C GLN A 86 -0.93 -2.09 -6.02
N VAL A 87 -0.95 -3.37 -5.70
CA VAL A 87 -1.66 -4.37 -6.48
C VAL A 87 -2.54 -5.21 -5.57
N TRP A 88 -3.78 -5.41 -6.02
CA TRP A 88 -4.74 -6.30 -5.37
C TRP A 88 -5.33 -7.27 -6.39
N ASN A 89 -5.50 -8.53 -5.99
CA ASN A 89 -6.36 -9.45 -6.71
C ASN A 89 -7.77 -9.49 -6.09
N ARG A 90 -8.67 -10.23 -6.74
CA ARG A 90 -10.06 -10.37 -6.31
C ARG A 90 -10.18 -10.86 -4.85
N ARG A 91 -9.39 -11.85 -4.43
CA ARG A 91 -9.41 -12.36 -3.06
C ARG A 91 -9.03 -11.27 -2.06
N MET A 92 -7.87 -10.62 -2.27
CA MET A 92 -7.37 -9.56 -1.36
C MET A 92 -8.40 -8.44 -1.21
N TRP A 93 -8.99 -8.02 -2.32
CA TRP A 93 -9.98 -6.95 -2.32
C TRP A 93 -11.30 -7.39 -1.67
N THR A 94 -11.80 -8.60 -1.97
CA THR A 94 -13.02 -9.14 -1.37
C THR A 94 -12.89 -9.26 0.16
N ASP A 95 -11.73 -9.71 0.65
CA ASP A 95 -11.47 -9.80 2.09
C ASP A 95 -11.49 -8.43 2.76
N PHE A 96 -10.83 -7.45 2.14
CA PHE A 96 -10.88 -6.06 2.61
C PHE A 96 -12.32 -5.50 2.58
N LYS A 97 -13.05 -5.67 1.49
CA LYS A 97 -14.42 -5.15 1.35
C LYS A 97 -15.37 -5.72 2.39
N LYS A 98 -15.30 -7.00 2.69
CA LYS A 98 -16.11 -7.63 3.76
C LYS A 98 -15.85 -6.96 5.11
N TRP A 99 -14.59 -6.70 5.43
CA TRP A 99 -14.23 -5.99 6.65
C TRP A 99 -14.68 -4.53 6.61
N TYR A 100 -14.40 -3.82 5.51
CA TYR A 100 -14.71 -2.41 5.33
C TYR A 100 -16.21 -2.11 5.47
N ASP A 101 -17.08 -2.95 4.89
CA ASP A 101 -18.54 -2.76 4.93
C ASP A 101 -19.11 -2.93 6.35
N GLN A 102 -18.39 -3.61 7.24
CA GLN A 102 -18.71 -3.74 8.65
C GLN A 102 -18.16 -2.60 9.52
N HIS A 103 -17.32 -1.75 8.96
CA HIS A 103 -16.63 -0.67 9.67
C HIS A 103 -16.91 0.70 9.03
N PRO A 104 -18.15 1.23 9.12
CA PRO A 104 -18.51 2.53 8.53
C PRO A 104 -17.71 3.69 9.14
N THR A 105 -17.27 3.50 10.38
CA THR A 105 -16.35 4.38 11.13
C THR A 105 -15.29 3.54 11.83
N LEU A 106 -14.12 4.12 12.07
CA LEU A 106 -13.05 3.45 12.79
C LEU A 106 -13.07 3.85 14.27
N PRO A 107 -12.95 2.89 15.19
CA PRO A 107 -12.81 3.18 16.61
C PRO A 107 -11.46 3.84 16.93
N TRP A 108 -11.40 4.63 18.00
CA TRP A 108 -10.19 5.32 18.44
C TRP A 108 -9.11 4.38 19.05
N ASN A 109 -9.49 3.17 19.38
CA ASN A 109 -8.62 2.22 20.10
C ASN A 109 -8.00 1.16 19.19
N VAL A 110 -7.95 1.39 17.87
CA VAL A 110 -7.24 0.50 16.96
C VAL A 110 -5.73 0.60 17.18
N ASN A 111 -5.05 -0.54 17.13
CA ASN A 111 -3.61 -0.64 17.37
C ASN A 111 -2.82 -0.35 16.07
N VAL A 112 -2.93 0.89 15.59
CA VAL A 112 -2.20 1.40 14.42
C VAL A 112 -1.36 2.60 14.83
N PRO A 113 -0.32 2.96 14.04
CA PRO A 113 0.50 4.15 14.30
C PRO A 113 -0.36 5.42 14.45
N LEU A 114 0.06 6.33 15.33
CA LEU A 114 -0.64 7.60 15.59
C LEU A 114 -0.79 8.42 14.31
N THR A 115 0.19 8.39 13.44
CA THR A 115 0.12 9.02 12.10
C THR A 115 -1.07 8.53 11.30
N VAL A 116 -1.37 7.23 11.33
CA VAL A 116 -2.54 6.64 10.65
C VAL A 116 -3.84 7.07 11.30
N LEU A 117 -3.89 7.11 12.63
CA LEU A 117 -5.07 7.62 13.37
C LEU A 117 -5.39 9.07 13.02
N ASN A 118 -4.37 9.88 12.75
CA ASN A 118 -4.52 11.29 12.37
C ASN A 118 -4.88 11.49 10.89
N TYR A 119 -4.90 10.45 10.06
CA TYR A 119 -5.42 10.60 8.70
C TYR A 119 -6.88 11.03 8.73
N PRO A 120 -7.32 11.89 7.80
CA PRO A 120 -8.70 12.32 7.74
C PRO A 120 -9.64 11.12 7.55
N ASP A 121 -10.86 11.23 8.06
CA ASP A 121 -11.86 10.15 7.92
C ASP A 121 -12.26 9.87 6.46
N THR A 122 -11.93 10.79 5.55
CA THR A 122 -12.06 10.59 4.11
C THR A 122 -10.93 9.79 3.49
N SER A 123 -9.88 9.45 4.25
CA SER A 123 -8.74 8.67 3.77
C SER A 123 -9.11 7.19 3.62
N TRP A 124 -8.88 6.63 2.45
CA TRP A 124 -8.99 5.19 2.22
C TRP A 124 -7.85 4.42 2.93
N ALA A 125 -6.65 5.01 2.95
CA ALA A 125 -5.47 4.41 3.56
C ALA A 125 -5.64 4.20 5.06
N LYS A 126 -6.38 5.08 5.76
CA LYS A 126 -6.72 4.90 7.17
C LYS A 126 -7.46 3.58 7.40
N PHE A 127 -8.48 3.30 6.59
CA PHE A 127 -9.25 2.05 6.68
C PHE A 127 -8.43 0.84 6.28
N TYR A 128 -7.70 0.94 5.17
CA TYR A 128 -6.94 -0.20 4.68
C TYR A 128 -5.79 -0.58 5.64
N GLN A 129 -5.09 0.41 6.19
CA GLN A 129 -4.05 0.18 7.18
C GLN A 129 -4.62 -0.44 8.46
N THR A 130 -5.77 0.02 8.92
CA THR A 130 -6.46 -0.57 10.08
C THR A 130 -6.83 -2.03 9.82
N TYR A 131 -7.40 -2.32 8.66
CA TYR A 131 -7.71 -3.69 8.23
C TYR A 131 -6.48 -4.60 8.26
N VAL A 132 -5.37 -4.15 7.68
CA VAL A 132 -4.12 -4.92 7.62
C VAL A 132 -3.64 -5.31 9.03
N VAL A 133 -3.71 -4.38 9.98
CA VAL A 133 -3.27 -4.63 11.36
C VAL A 133 -4.28 -5.48 12.13
N GLU A 134 -5.57 -5.15 12.09
CA GLU A 134 -6.61 -5.86 12.85
C GLU A 134 -6.81 -7.31 12.40
N GLN A 135 -6.59 -7.58 11.11
CA GLN A 135 -6.75 -8.91 10.52
C GLN A 135 -5.43 -9.68 10.41
N ASP A 136 -4.36 -9.18 11.05
CA ASP A 136 -3.00 -9.74 11.00
C ASP A 136 -2.54 -10.07 9.57
N LYS A 137 -2.75 -9.11 8.66
CA LYS A 137 -2.40 -9.23 7.25
C LYS A 137 -1.08 -8.51 6.95
N TYR A 138 -0.49 -8.85 5.81
CA TYR A 138 0.78 -8.32 5.37
C TYR A 138 0.73 -7.86 3.91
N TYR A 139 1.59 -6.91 3.58
CA TYR A 139 1.95 -6.57 2.20
C TYR A 139 3.27 -7.20 1.84
N VAL A 140 3.39 -7.58 0.57
CA VAL A 140 4.65 -8.04 -0.05
C VAL A 140 5.40 -6.83 -0.57
N PHE A 141 6.64 -6.67 -0.19
CA PHE A 141 7.54 -5.59 -0.62
C PHE A 141 8.78 -6.16 -1.30
N SER A 142 9.22 -5.55 -2.40
CA SER A 142 10.57 -5.74 -2.92
C SER A 142 11.59 -5.00 -2.06
N TYR A 143 12.85 -5.41 -2.07
CA TYR A 143 13.91 -4.65 -1.39
C TYR A 143 14.24 -3.34 -2.11
N ASP A 144 14.11 -3.33 -3.44
CA ASP A 144 14.28 -2.13 -4.25
C ASP A 144 12.90 -1.54 -4.59
N SER A 145 12.78 -0.21 -4.51
CA SER A 145 11.54 0.45 -4.86
C SER A 145 11.35 0.43 -6.38
N LEU A 146 10.16 0.07 -6.81
CA LEU A 146 9.78 0.03 -8.23
C LEU A 146 8.96 1.24 -8.64
N THR A 147 8.67 2.12 -7.69
CA THR A 147 8.02 3.41 -7.92
C THR A 147 8.70 4.48 -7.07
N THR A 148 8.70 5.69 -7.57
CA THR A 148 9.08 6.88 -6.81
C THR A 148 8.20 8.06 -7.23
N ASN A 149 8.02 9.02 -6.34
CA ASN A 149 7.25 10.22 -6.60
C ASN A 149 8.10 11.25 -7.36
N PHE A 150 7.49 12.10 -8.19
CA PHE A 150 8.18 13.17 -8.92
C PHE A 150 8.77 14.22 -7.98
N GLY A 151 8.15 14.44 -6.82
CA GLY A 151 8.55 15.46 -5.87
C GLY A 151 8.10 16.85 -6.26
N ASP A 152 7.20 17.00 -7.23
CA ASP A 152 6.65 18.29 -7.64
C ASP A 152 5.69 18.85 -6.59
N ALA A 153 5.53 20.17 -6.59
CA ALA A 153 4.53 20.84 -5.76
C ALA A 153 3.12 20.36 -6.15
N GLY A 154 2.31 19.98 -5.15
CA GLY A 154 0.98 19.42 -5.34
C GLY A 154 0.05 19.72 -4.17
N GLU A 155 -1.01 18.93 -4.04
CA GLU A 155 -2.05 19.15 -3.02
C GLU A 155 -1.50 19.10 -1.57
N HIS A 156 -0.46 18.32 -1.31
CA HIS A 156 0.10 18.11 0.03
C HIS A 156 1.37 18.92 0.30
N PHE A 157 2.02 19.43 -0.75
CA PHE A 157 3.27 20.20 -0.64
C PHE A 157 3.22 21.42 -1.55
N ASN A 158 3.49 22.60 -0.97
CA ASN A 158 3.49 23.87 -1.70
C ASN A 158 4.80 24.15 -2.45
N HIS A 159 5.76 23.24 -2.43
CA HIS A 159 7.08 23.35 -3.05
C HIS A 159 7.58 21.98 -3.48
N ASN A 160 8.49 21.97 -4.44
CA ASN A 160 9.13 20.75 -4.88
C ASN A 160 9.98 20.14 -3.74
N SER A 161 9.89 18.84 -3.57
CA SER A 161 10.66 18.11 -2.56
C SER A 161 11.10 16.74 -3.07
N SER A 162 12.37 16.43 -2.90
CA SER A 162 12.91 15.10 -3.17
C SER A 162 13.06 14.24 -1.91
N ALA A 163 12.60 14.74 -0.75
CA ALA A 163 12.80 14.08 0.54
C ALA A 163 12.20 12.67 0.62
N PHE A 164 11.14 12.42 -0.17
CA PHE A 164 10.42 11.14 -0.16
C PHE A 164 10.70 10.28 -1.40
N GLN A 165 11.61 10.71 -2.26
CA GLN A 165 11.97 9.91 -3.44
C GLN A 165 12.73 8.65 -3.02
N SER A 166 12.26 7.51 -3.54
CA SER A 166 12.90 6.20 -3.38
C SER A 166 13.66 5.88 -4.67
N VAL A 167 14.96 5.92 -4.65
CA VAL A 167 15.87 5.57 -5.77
C VAL A 167 16.79 4.46 -5.34
#